data_8c03544f8b7ca60623522eccfb2a78ec
#
_entry.id   8c03544f8b7ca60623522eccfb2a78ec
#
_cell.length_a   1.000
_cell.length_b   1.000
_cell.length_c   1.000
_cell.angle_alpha   90.00
_cell.angle_beta   90.00
_cell.angle_gamma   90.00
#
_symmetry.space_group_name_H-M   'P 1'
#
loop_
_entity.id
_entity.type
_entity.pdbx_description
1 polymer ?
#
loop_
_entity_poly.entity_id
_entity_poly.type
_entity_poly.pdbx_seq_one_letter_code
_entity_poly.pdbx_strand_id
1 'polypeptide(L)'
;MLAAKNFKRNRKRYRSTVVGLFLSVTLFISASSFCAYLTDAVDQLGGNSTLGVQLYYSEALPEGVTPEQRLGQLAAADGVESGFYTADSYASLHFAKEDMDPDYWKDTGLEGDRSAAMYFLRDEDFRQLLRDNGLSEEDYFRPDAPQAVAWDMLDIWHSTEGSKYNKLYHYHLLNGSSLPITGTESSYQPMDGWFTTGDRITRDGTEYVLYYPEDYIDDYYTARSEGETPDESRAQAVPASEAVLTRSYTVGAILKKAPDFLGTGDYLYLLYPYSMYETVTGQAPAADAFWFRSSDHAASYESMGQILMELGNSRSDLEDLAANGESQRAMVTVVNVFSYGFIILISLISMTNVFNTISTSIALRRREFAMLRSVGLTQRGFARMMDYECIIYGARALLWGLPASVLVTYGIYRSVAQSIAARFYIPWYSVAIAVGSVFVVVFATMLYATRKIRSENPIEALKQENL
;
A
#
# COMPACT_ATOMS: atom_id res chain seq x y z
N MET A 1 -35.67 -19.79 32.53
CA MET A 1 -35.17 -20.70 33.60
C MET A 1 -35.10 -22.18 33.15
N LEU A 2 -36.11 -22.76 32.50
CA LEU A 2 -36.12 -24.15 32.01
C LEU A 2 -35.05 -24.45 30.97
N ALA A 3 -34.82 -23.58 29.97
CA ALA A 3 -33.80 -23.74 28.92
C ALA A 3 -32.35 -23.81 29.51
N ALA A 4 -32.03 -22.98 30.49
CA ALA A 4 -30.76 -23.00 31.18
C ALA A 4 -30.52 -24.26 32.01
N LYS A 5 -31.59 -24.80 32.68
CA LYS A 5 -31.51 -26.06 33.42
C LYS A 5 -31.35 -27.27 32.47
N ASN A 6 -32.06 -27.29 31.35
CA ASN A 6 -31.92 -28.32 30.32
C ASN A 6 -30.52 -28.33 29.70
N PHE A 7 -29.94 -27.16 29.42
CA PHE A 7 -28.58 -27.03 28.94
C PHE A 7 -27.58 -27.64 29.91
N LYS A 8 -27.70 -27.39 31.22
CA LYS A 8 -26.82 -27.92 32.25
C LYS A 8 -26.85 -29.44 32.36
N ARG A 9 -28.06 -30.03 32.17
CA ARG A 9 -28.29 -31.49 32.23
C ARG A 9 -27.68 -32.24 31.03
N ASN A 10 -27.72 -31.65 29.83
CA ASN A 10 -27.29 -32.28 28.58
C ASN A 10 -25.96 -31.70 28.03
N ARG A 11 -25.07 -31.22 28.88
CA ARG A 11 -23.86 -30.49 28.56
C ARG A 11 -22.93 -31.19 27.53
N LYS A 12 -22.84 -32.51 27.56
CA LYS A 12 -22.00 -33.28 26.62
C LYS A 12 -22.50 -33.21 25.16
N ARG A 13 -23.84 -33.28 24.97
CA ARG A 13 -24.47 -33.24 23.62
C ARG A 13 -24.37 -31.87 22.95
N TYR A 14 -24.55 -30.81 23.72
CA TYR A 14 -24.49 -29.43 23.19
C TYR A 14 -23.07 -28.94 22.88
N ARG A 15 -22.07 -29.62 23.42
CA ARG A 15 -20.67 -29.27 23.23
C ARG A 15 -20.28 -29.33 21.75
N SER A 16 -20.73 -30.31 20.99
CA SER A 16 -20.43 -30.47 19.56
C SER A 16 -20.98 -29.31 18.72
N THR A 17 -22.21 -28.88 18.96
CA THR A 17 -22.83 -27.73 18.25
C THR A 17 -22.11 -26.42 18.56
N VAL A 18 -21.82 -26.17 19.84
CA VAL A 18 -21.09 -24.96 20.26
C VAL A 18 -19.70 -24.94 19.70
N VAL A 19 -18.98 -26.09 19.68
CA VAL A 19 -17.63 -26.21 19.10
C VAL A 19 -17.69 -25.99 17.58
N GLY A 20 -18.65 -26.55 16.86
CA GLY A 20 -18.82 -26.33 15.42
C GLY A 20 -19.06 -24.86 15.08
N LEU A 21 -19.97 -24.19 15.78
CA LEU A 21 -20.21 -22.76 15.63
C LEU A 21 -18.99 -21.90 16.02
N PHE A 22 -18.32 -22.25 17.11
CA PHE A 22 -17.08 -21.61 17.54
C PHE A 22 -16.01 -21.66 16.45
N LEU A 23 -15.73 -22.85 15.90
CA LEU A 23 -14.75 -23.03 14.83
C LEU A 23 -15.14 -22.21 13.58
N SER A 24 -16.43 -22.19 13.22
CA SER A 24 -16.93 -21.42 12.08
C SER A 24 -16.67 -19.93 12.23
N VAL A 25 -16.99 -19.37 13.39
CA VAL A 25 -16.77 -17.94 13.70
C VAL A 25 -15.29 -17.62 13.64
N THR A 26 -14.48 -18.45 14.29
CA THR A 26 -13.02 -18.26 14.32
C THR A 26 -12.41 -18.31 12.92
N LEU A 27 -12.74 -19.34 12.13
CA LEU A 27 -12.22 -19.50 10.77
C LEU A 27 -12.70 -18.38 9.83
N PHE A 28 -13.98 -17.99 9.91
CA PHE A 28 -14.52 -16.92 9.07
C PHE A 28 -13.80 -15.59 9.33
N ILE A 29 -13.70 -15.16 10.59
CA ILE A 29 -13.03 -13.88 10.94
C ILE A 29 -11.55 -13.95 10.62
N SER A 30 -10.87 -15.07 10.89
CA SER A 30 -9.44 -15.23 10.61
C SER A 30 -9.13 -15.21 9.12
N ALA A 31 -9.92 -15.91 8.30
CA ALA A 31 -9.76 -15.91 6.85
C ALA A 31 -10.05 -14.51 6.26
N SER A 32 -11.09 -13.84 6.73
CA SER A 32 -11.39 -12.47 6.32
C SER A 32 -10.28 -11.48 6.73
N SER A 33 -9.70 -11.65 7.92
CA SER A 33 -8.57 -10.85 8.37
C SER A 33 -7.33 -11.10 7.52
N PHE A 34 -7.06 -12.36 7.17
CA PHE A 34 -5.95 -12.71 6.28
C PHE A 34 -6.09 -12.02 4.91
N CYS A 35 -7.27 -12.07 4.30
CA CYS A 35 -7.52 -11.39 3.02
C CYS A 35 -7.31 -9.87 3.14
N ALA A 36 -7.79 -9.25 4.22
CA ALA A 36 -7.64 -7.83 4.43
C ALA A 36 -6.16 -7.42 4.57
N TYR A 37 -5.39 -8.13 5.40
CA TYR A 37 -3.96 -7.88 5.54
C TYR A 37 -3.17 -8.17 4.26
N LEU A 38 -3.57 -9.16 3.46
CA LEU A 38 -2.93 -9.47 2.19
C LEU A 38 -3.21 -8.36 1.15
N THR A 39 -4.42 -7.83 1.11
CA THR A 39 -4.77 -6.70 0.24
C THR A 39 -3.95 -5.47 0.62
N ASP A 40 -3.92 -5.11 1.91
CA ASP A 40 -3.09 -4.00 2.40
C ASP A 40 -1.60 -4.19 2.06
N ALA A 41 -1.11 -5.42 2.16
CA ALA A 41 0.27 -5.76 1.83
C ALA A 41 0.58 -5.51 0.35
N VAL A 42 -0.31 -5.93 -0.54
CA VAL A 42 -0.13 -5.75 -1.99
C VAL A 42 -0.25 -4.27 -2.36
N ASP A 43 -1.19 -3.53 -1.75
CA ASP A 43 -1.36 -2.10 -1.99
C ASP A 43 -0.11 -1.30 -1.54
N GLN A 44 0.53 -1.70 -0.44
CA GLN A 44 1.78 -1.07 0.02
C GLN A 44 2.99 -1.41 -0.86
N LEU A 45 3.08 -2.63 -1.37
CA LEU A 45 4.19 -3.06 -2.24
C LEU A 45 4.00 -2.66 -3.70
N GLY A 46 2.77 -2.36 -4.10
CA GLY A 46 2.37 -2.05 -5.47
C GLY A 46 2.49 -0.59 -5.86
N GLY A 47 3.36 0.20 -5.25
CA GLY A 47 3.52 1.66 -5.30
C GLY A 47 3.06 2.44 -6.56
N ASN A 48 3.09 1.81 -7.74
CA ASN A 48 2.67 2.41 -9.00
C ASN A 48 1.27 1.98 -9.49
N SER A 49 0.59 1.11 -8.75
CA SER A 49 -0.72 0.56 -9.20
C SER A 49 -1.89 1.53 -9.09
N THR A 50 -1.67 2.72 -8.53
CA THR A 50 -2.69 3.74 -8.28
C THR A 50 -2.45 5.05 -9.02
N LEU A 51 -1.51 5.07 -9.98
CA LEU A 51 -1.27 6.25 -10.79
C LEU A 51 -2.53 6.65 -11.57
N GLY A 52 -2.83 7.93 -11.60
CA GLY A 52 -3.93 8.50 -12.38
C GLY A 52 -3.60 8.68 -13.87
N VAL A 53 -2.36 8.35 -14.26
CA VAL A 53 -1.86 8.34 -15.64
C VAL A 53 -1.70 6.90 -16.11
N GLN A 54 -2.05 6.64 -17.38
CA GLN A 54 -2.08 5.30 -17.95
C GLN A 54 -0.88 5.00 -18.85
N LEU A 55 -0.35 6.02 -19.53
CA LEU A 55 0.76 5.85 -20.47
C LEU A 55 1.87 6.83 -20.13
N TYR A 56 3.10 6.39 -20.38
CA TYR A 56 4.33 7.16 -20.21
C TYR A 56 5.23 6.97 -21.42
N TYR A 57 5.85 8.06 -21.89
CA TYR A 57 6.84 8.04 -22.94
C TYR A 57 7.92 9.08 -22.67
N SER A 58 9.19 8.75 -22.92
CA SER A 58 10.29 9.69 -22.74
C SER A 58 11.22 9.68 -23.96
N GLU A 59 11.64 10.86 -24.39
CA GLU A 59 12.62 11.01 -25.47
C GLU A 59 13.46 12.28 -25.36
N ALA A 60 14.65 12.24 -25.93
CA ALA A 60 15.40 13.45 -26.30
C ALA A 60 14.78 14.03 -27.58
N LEU A 61 14.20 15.21 -27.50
CA LEU A 61 13.48 15.78 -28.64
C LEU A 61 14.43 16.12 -29.79
N PRO A 62 14.02 15.83 -31.04
CA PRO A 62 14.79 16.27 -32.22
C PRO A 62 14.91 17.78 -32.31
N GLU A 63 15.98 18.26 -32.96
CA GLU A 63 16.18 19.70 -33.17
C GLU A 63 14.99 20.38 -33.85
N GLY A 64 14.48 21.45 -33.24
CA GLY A 64 13.33 22.21 -33.75
C GLY A 64 11.97 21.66 -33.36
N VAL A 65 11.88 20.56 -32.63
CA VAL A 65 10.63 20.03 -32.07
C VAL A 65 10.50 20.49 -30.61
N THR A 66 9.36 21.12 -30.28
CA THR A 66 9.10 21.54 -28.92
C THR A 66 8.32 20.47 -28.14
N PRO A 67 8.43 20.40 -26.80
CA PRO A 67 7.64 19.47 -25.98
C PRO A 67 6.13 19.61 -26.22
N GLU A 68 5.63 20.83 -26.41
CA GLU A 68 4.23 21.11 -26.71
C GLU A 68 3.78 20.51 -28.07
N GLN A 69 4.65 20.61 -29.09
CA GLN A 69 4.37 20.00 -30.40
C GLN A 69 4.33 18.46 -30.29
N ARG A 70 5.28 17.88 -29.59
CA ARG A 70 5.33 16.42 -29.38
C ARG A 70 4.13 15.93 -28.58
N LEU A 71 3.77 16.62 -27.51
CA LEU A 71 2.57 16.33 -26.75
C LEU A 71 1.32 16.33 -27.61
N GLY A 72 1.17 17.36 -28.47
CA GLY A 72 0.02 17.45 -29.39
C GLY A 72 -0.04 16.30 -30.42
N GLN A 73 1.12 15.82 -30.90
CA GLN A 73 1.20 14.68 -31.82
C GLN A 73 0.77 13.38 -31.12
N LEU A 74 1.27 13.13 -29.92
CA LEU A 74 0.98 11.90 -29.16
C LEU A 74 -0.43 11.91 -28.55
N ALA A 75 -0.94 13.07 -28.16
CA ALA A 75 -2.31 13.21 -27.67
C ALA A 75 -3.38 12.97 -28.72
N ALA A 76 -3.01 12.89 -30.01
CA ALA A 76 -3.93 12.53 -31.08
C ALA A 76 -4.24 11.02 -31.14
N ALA A 77 -3.57 10.19 -30.33
CA ALA A 77 -3.82 8.76 -30.26
C ALA A 77 -5.23 8.44 -29.73
N ASP A 78 -5.83 7.37 -30.27
CA ASP A 78 -7.18 6.93 -29.90
C ASP A 78 -7.28 6.66 -28.39
N GLY A 79 -8.35 7.12 -27.77
CA GLY A 79 -8.63 6.90 -26.34
C GLY A 79 -7.86 7.81 -25.37
N VAL A 80 -6.94 8.65 -25.83
CA VAL A 80 -6.25 9.65 -24.99
C VAL A 80 -7.22 10.78 -24.65
N GLU A 81 -7.38 11.06 -23.37
CA GLU A 81 -8.26 12.12 -22.85
C GLU A 81 -7.50 13.41 -22.56
N SER A 82 -6.31 13.30 -22.03
CA SER A 82 -5.44 14.43 -21.72
C SER A 82 -3.99 13.96 -21.56
N GLY A 83 -3.05 14.90 -21.65
CA GLY A 83 -1.65 14.65 -21.40
C GLY A 83 -0.92 15.90 -20.98
N PHE A 84 0.23 15.72 -20.38
CA PHE A 84 1.18 16.76 -20.02
C PHE A 84 2.61 16.25 -20.20
N TYR A 85 3.56 17.15 -20.13
CA TYR A 85 4.97 16.77 -20.16
C TYR A 85 5.73 17.27 -18.94
N THR A 86 6.82 16.60 -18.64
CA THR A 86 7.81 17.00 -17.63
C THR A 86 9.22 16.86 -18.19
N ALA A 87 10.15 17.61 -17.62
CA ALA A 87 11.55 17.24 -17.66
C ALA A 87 11.97 16.84 -16.24
N ASP A 88 12.93 15.94 -16.11
CA ASP A 88 13.43 15.52 -14.82
C ASP A 88 14.93 15.82 -14.62
N SER A 89 15.30 15.95 -13.37
CA SER A 89 16.68 16.07 -12.92
C SER A 89 16.81 15.46 -11.52
N TYR A 90 18.02 15.13 -11.12
CA TYR A 90 18.27 14.49 -9.83
C TYR A 90 19.35 15.26 -9.07
N ALA A 91 19.19 15.31 -7.75
CA ALA A 91 20.17 15.91 -6.85
C ALA A 91 20.30 15.08 -5.57
N SER A 92 21.45 15.20 -4.91
CA SER A 92 21.67 14.65 -3.58
C SER A 92 21.71 15.82 -2.59
N LEU A 93 20.66 15.94 -1.78
CA LEU A 93 20.42 17.12 -0.94
C LEU A 93 20.71 16.85 0.53
N HIS A 94 21.49 17.74 1.11
CA HIS A 94 21.73 17.84 2.54
C HIS A 94 20.71 18.78 3.17
N PHE A 95 20.05 18.36 4.23
CA PHE A 95 19.14 19.17 5.04
C PHE A 95 19.66 19.32 6.46
N ALA A 96 19.44 20.49 7.06
CA ALA A 96 19.69 20.68 8.47
C ALA A 96 18.74 19.80 9.30
N LYS A 97 19.21 19.31 10.45
CA LYS A 97 18.46 18.41 11.31
C LYS A 97 17.11 18.98 11.76
N GLU A 98 17.07 20.27 12.05
CA GLU A 98 15.88 21.01 12.43
C GLU A 98 14.82 21.11 11.34
N ASP A 99 15.24 20.95 10.07
CA ASP A 99 14.38 20.98 8.88
C ASP A 99 13.82 19.59 8.52
N MET A 100 14.29 18.54 9.20
CA MET A 100 13.81 17.19 9.00
C MET A 100 12.69 16.85 9.98
N ASP A 101 11.79 15.94 9.56
CA ASP A 101 10.70 15.47 10.41
C ASP A 101 11.25 14.74 11.66
N PRO A 102 10.80 15.09 12.87
CA PRO A 102 11.30 14.50 14.11
C PRO A 102 11.09 12.97 14.20
N ASP A 103 9.98 12.44 13.67
CA ASP A 103 9.69 11.00 13.71
C ASP A 103 10.60 10.25 12.74
N TYR A 104 10.82 10.81 11.52
CA TYR A 104 11.81 10.29 10.59
C TYR A 104 13.19 10.18 11.23
N TRP A 105 13.69 11.27 11.80
CA TRP A 105 15.00 11.31 12.44
C TRP A 105 15.13 10.34 13.61
N LYS A 106 14.12 10.32 14.48
CA LYS A 106 14.11 9.47 15.68
C LYS A 106 14.15 7.97 15.34
N ASP A 107 13.38 7.57 14.34
CA ASP A 107 13.18 6.15 14.03
C ASP A 107 14.25 5.60 13.10
N THR A 108 14.75 6.40 12.16
CA THR A 108 15.76 5.96 11.20
C THR A 108 17.19 6.23 11.63
N GLY A 109 17.43 7.33 12.34
CA GLY A 109 18.78 7.80 12.68
C GLY A 109 19.67 8.05 11.46
N LEU A 110 19.06 8.13 10.27
CA LEU A 110 19.80 8.26 9.02
C LEU A 110 20.27 9.70 8.82
N GLU A 111 21.56 9.90 9.00
CA GLU A 111 22.28 11.14 8.66
C GLU A 111 22.75 11.08 7.20
N GLY A 112 23.02 12.25 6.62
CA GLY A 112 23.58 12.38 5.28
C GLY A 112 22.58 12.86 4.23
N ASP A 113 23.05 12.90 3.00
CA ASP A 113 22.29 13.45 1.89
C ASP A 113 21.12 12.56 1.50
N ARG A 114 20.08 13.17 0.94
CA ARG A 114 18.87 12.52 0.47
C ARG A 114 18.71 12.70 -1.02
N SER A 115 18.43 11.60 -1.71
CA SER A 115 18.14 11.65 -3.14
C SER A 115 16.84 12.41 -3.38
N ALA A 116 16.90 13.43 -4.21
CA ALA A 116 15.78 14.21 -4.68
C ALA A 116 15.59 14.00 -6.18
N ALA A 117 14.38 13.72 -6.60
CA ALA A 117 13.98 13.74 -8.00
C ALA A 117 13.19 15.04 -8.25
N MET A 118 13.70 15.84 -9.15
CA MET A 118 13.10 17.11 -9.53
C MET A 118 12.30 16.92 -10.81
N TYR A 119 11.02 17.23 -10.77
CA TYR A 119 10.13 17.21 -11.94
C TYR A 119 9.73 18.62 -12.30
N PHE A 120 9.96 19.01 -13.53
CA PHE A 120 9.62 20.30 -14.09
C PHE A 120 8.38 20.13 -14.97
N LEU A 121 7.22 20.47 -14.43
CA LEU A 121 5.93 20.28 -15.07
C LEU A 121 5.66 21.39 -16.07
N ARG A 122 4.98 21.08 -17.17
CA ARG A 122 4.43 22.10 -18.07
C ARG A 122 3.78 23.20 -17.25
N ASP A 123 4.10 24.46 -17.55
CA ASP A 123 3.74 25.61 -16.73
C ASP A 123 2.24 25.69 -16.41
N GLU A 124 1.37 25.29 -17.34
CA GLU A 124 -0.07 25.28 -17.14
C GLU A 124 -0.51 24.25 -16.10
N ASP A 125 0.06 23.04 -16.16
CA ASP A 125 -0.22 21.96 -15.21
C ASP A 125 0.35 22.28 -13.83
N PHE A 126 1.50 22.94 -13.77
CA PHE A 126 2.05 23.41 -12.51
C PHE A 126 1.18 24.51 -11.89
N ARG A 127 0.65 25.47 -12.67
CA ARG A 127 -0.32 26.44 -12.18
C ARG A 127 -1.59 25.79 -11.67
N GLN A 128 -2.06 24.73 -12.34
CA GLN A 128 -3.21 23.98 -11.84
C GLN A 128 -2.90 23.31 -10.50
N LEU A 129 -1.72 22.68 -10.37
CA LEU A 129 -1.25 22.10 -9.10
C LEU A 129 -1.25 23.15 -7.97
N LEU A 130 -0.76 24.35 -8.23
CA LEU A 130 -0.75 25.43 -7.24
C LEU A 130 -2.16 25.84 -6.82
N ARG A 131 -3.08 26.04 -7.79
CA ARG A 131 -4.49 26.39 -7.52
C ARG A 131 -5.18 25.31 -6.66
N ASP A 132 -4.98 24.05 -7.00
CA ASP A 132 -5.61 22.92 -6.29
C ASP A 132 -5.13 22.82 -4.83
N ASN A 133 -3.93 23.33 -4.55
CA ASN A 133 -3.34 23.35 -3.20
C ASN A 133 -3.42 24.71 -2.51
N GLY A 134 -4.04 25.72 -3.14
CA GLY A 134 -4.20 27.06 -2.56
C GLY A 134 -2.90 27.87 -2.43
N LEU A 135 -1.92 27.59 -3.31
CA LEU A 135 -0.61 28.24 -3.35
C LEU A 135 -0.59 29.41 -4.35
N SER A 136 0.22 30.42 -4.05
CA SER A 136 0.38 31.60 -4.92
C SER A 136 1.34 31.33 -6.07
N GLU A 137 0.96 31.69 -7.31
CA GLU A 137 1.84 31.54 -8.47
C GLU A 137 3.09 32.44 -8.36
N GLU A 138 2.98 33.60 -7.75
CA GLU A 138 4.07 34.59 -7.66
C GLU A 138 5.30 34.05 -6.93
N ASP A 139 5.13 33.11 -6.02
CA ASP A 139 6.23 32.54 -5.22
C ASP A 139 7.08 31.52 -6.00
N TYR A 140 6.49 30.89 -7.02
CA TYR A 140 7.10 29.74 -7.71
C TYR A 140 7.62 30.05 -9.11
N PHE A 141 7.17 31.13 -9.73
CA PHE A 141 7.63 31.58 -11.06
C PHE A 141 8.67 32.71 -10.99
N ARG A 142 9.50 32.71 -9.93
CA ARG A 142 10.52 33.75 -9.71
C ARG A 142 11.91 33.22 -10.07
N PRO A 143 12.53 33.70 -11.17
CA PRO A 143 13.86 33.26 -11.57
C PRO A 143 14.98 33.62 -10.57
N ASP A 144 14.79 34.71 -9.81
CA ASP A 144 15.74 35.19 -8.79
C ASP A 144 15.71 34.36 -7.50
N ALA A 145 14.62 33.67 -7.22
CA ALA A 145 14.43 32.85 -6.03
C ALA A 145 13.48 31.66 -6.32
N PRO A 146 13.88 30.68 -7.14
CA PRO A 146 13.03 29.56 -7.51
C PRO A 146 12.70 28.70 -6.27
N GLN A 147 11.42 28.38 -6.09
CA GLN A 147 10.96 27.52 -5.02
C GLN A 147 10.31 26.26 -5.58
N ALA A 148 10.45 25.15 -4.89
CA ALA A 148 9.78 23.89 -5.18
C ALA A 148 8.52 23.72 -4.36
N VAL A 149 7.56 22.98 -4.93
CA VAL A 149 6.53 22.27 -4.15
C VAL A 149 7.01 20.84 -3.95
N ALA A 150 7.07 20.36 -2.72
CA ALA A 150 7.60 19.03 -2.42
C ALA A 150 6.49 17.99 -2.21
N TRP A 151 6.73 16.77 -2.64
CA TRP A 151 6.13 15.55 -2.12
C TRP A 151 7.22 14.76 -1.38
N ASP A 152 7.13 14.69 -0.08
CA ASP A 152 8.21 14.28 0.82
C ASP A 152 7.95 12.97 1.56
N MET A 153 6.95 12.19 1.12
CA MET A 153 6.67 10.87 1.68
C MET A 153 7.66 9.84 1.16
N LEU A 154 8.56 9.37 2.01
CA LEU A 154 9.57 8.38 1.69
C LEU A 154 9.17 6.99 2.15
N ASP A 155 9.50 6.00 1.32
CA ASP A 155 9.39 4.57 1.60
C ASP A 155 10.73 4.04 2.11
N ILE A 156 10.87 3.84 3.41
CA ILE A 156 12.13 3.43 4.04
C ILE A 156 12.03 2.01 4.58
N TRP A 157 12.93 1.15 4.11
CA TRP A 157 13.11 -0.20 4.62
C TRP A 157 14.12 -0.20 5.76
N HIS A 158 13.68 -0.38 6.99
CA HIS A 158 14.59 -0.51 8.12
C HIS A 158 14.09 -1.51 9.17
N SER A 159 15.01 -2.00 10.03
CA SER A 159 14.68 -2.86 11.16
C SER A 159 14.53 -2.02 12.42
N THR A 160 13.41 -2.18 13.11
CA THR A 160 13.23 -1.64 14.46
C THR A 160 13.84 -2.57 15.50
N GLU A 161 14.17 -2.04 16.68
CA GLU A 161 14.75 -2.78 17.79
C GLU A 161 13.91 -4.03 18.10
N GLY A 162 14.56 -5.22 18.11
CA GLY A 162 13.90 -6.50 18.29
C GLY A 162 13.25 -7.12 17.06
N SER A 163 13.30 -6.49 15.89
CA SER A 163 12.86 -7.06 14.61
C SER A 163 13.99 -7.83 13.93
N LYS A 164 13.69 -9.03 13.44
CA LYS A 164 14.63 -9.84 12.65
C LYS A 164 14.70 -9.41 11.18
N TYR A 165 13.70 -8.69 10.70
CA TYR A 165 13.52 -8.33 9.30
C TYR A 165 13.32 -6.83 9.16
N ASN A 166 13.78 -6.27 8.04
CA ASN A 166 13.43 -4.93 7.63
C ASN A 166 11.94 -4.85 7.29
N LYS A 167 11.32 -3.73 7.62
CA LYS A 167 9.94 -3.41 7.31
C LYS A 167 9.89 -2.14 6.50
N LEU A 168 8.90 -2.03 5.63
CA LEU A 168 8.59 -0.80 4.93
C LEU A 168 7.84 0.15 5.86
N TYR A 169 8.39 1.35 6.01
CA TYR A 169 7.76 2.46 6.73
C TYR A 169 7.63 3.66 5.82
N HIS A 170 6.58 4.44 6.03
CA HIS A 170 6.33 5.69 5.30
C HIS A 170 6.61 6.85 6.24
N TYR A 171 7.52 7.73 5.85
CA TYR A 171 7.90 8.91 6.64
C TYR A 171 7.79 10.17 5.80
N HIS A 172 7.30 11.25 6.40
CA HIS A 172 7.61 12.57 5.90
C HIS A 172 9.09 12.85 6.18
N LEU A 173 9.81 13.37 5.18
CA LEU A 173 11.21 13.73 5.33
C LEU A 173 11.37 15.09 5.99
N LEU A 174 10.54 16.05 5.57
CA LEU A 174 10.68 17.46 5.91
C LEU A 174 9.77 17.88 7.05
N ASN A 175 10.26 18.79 7.89
CA ASN A 175 9.46 19.40 8.95
C ASN A 175 8.56 20.50 8.38
N GLY A 176 7.31 20.19 8.10
CA GLY A 176 6.35 21.17 7.55
C GLY A 176 6.13 22.43 8.36
N SER A 177 6.62 22.48 9.62
CA SER A 177 6.57 23.67 10.46
C SER A 177 7.72 24.65 10.22
N SER A 178 8.77 24.23 9.50
CA SER A 178 10.00 25.01 9.24
C SER A 178 10.03 25.68 7.87
N LEU A 179 8.95 25.57 7.07
CA LEU A 179 8.90 26.14 5.73
C LEU A 179 9.13 27.67 5.70
N PRO A 180 9.87 28.20 4.74
CA PRO A 180 10.57 27.49 3.66
C PRO A 180 11.84 26.77 4.12
N ILE A 181 12.08 25.57 3.58
CA ILE A 181 13.23 24.72 3.89
C ILE A 181 14.22 24.74 2.72
N THR A 182 15.51 24.81 3.02
CA THR A 182 16.54 24.80 1.98
C THR A 182 17.44 23.57 2.11
N GLY A 183 17.42 22.75 1.06
CA GLY A 183 18.39 21.67 0.86
C GLY A 183 19.59 22.17 0.07
N THR A 184 20.78 21.65 0.36
CA THR A 184 22.01 22.01 -0.35
C THR A 184 22.59 20.78 -1.04
N GLU A 185 22.99 20.95 -2.28
CA GLU A 185 23.75 19.98 -3.05
C GLU A 185 25.20 20.44 -3.14
N SER A 186 26.11 19.53 -2.87
CA SER A 186 27.55 19.77 -3.08
C SER A 186 28.03 18.88 -4.23
N SER A 187 28.52 19.48 -5.27
CA SER A 187 29.15 18.81 -6.41
C SER A 187 30.58 19.32 -6.61
N TYR A 188 31.32 18.66 -7.47
CA TYR A 188 32.68 19.07 -7.76
C TYR A 188 32.77 19.76 -9.10
N GLN A 189 33.59 20.83 -9.18
CA GLN A 189 33.84 21.53 -10.41
C GLN A 189 34.48 20.56 -11.43
N PRO A 190 33.87 20.36 -12.61
CA PRO A 190 34.46 19.50 -13.63
C PRO A 190 35.79 20.12 -14.12
N MET A 191 36.77 19.25 -14.32
CA MET A 191 38.08 19.65 -14.84
C MET A 191 38.42 18.72 -16.02
N ASP A 192 38.70 19.31 -17.18
CA ASP A 192 38.90 18.57 -18.43
C ASP A 192 40.10 17.60 -18.32
N GLY A 193 39.84 16.32 -18.63
CA GLY A 193 40.85 15.24 -18.51
C GLY A 193 41.13 14.77 -17.08
N TRP A 194 40.31 15.19 -16.09
CA TRP A 194 40.47 14.84 -14.69
C TRP A 194 39.13 14.40 -14.08
N PHE A 195 39.19 13.47 -13.13
CA PHE A 195 38.06 13.07 -12.31
C PHE A 195 38.36 13.25 -10.82
N THR A 196 37.31 13.37 -10.03
CA THR A 196 37.38 13.32 -8.56
C THR A 196 36.24 12.49 -7.98
N THR A 197 36.54 11.79 -6.90
CA THR A 197 35.54 11.10 -6.05
C THR A 197 35.31 11.84 -4.74
N GLY A 198 35.93 13.05 -4.61
CA GLY A 198 35.82 13.88 -3.43
C GLY A 198 36.85 13.56 -2.35
N ASP A 199 37.90 12.81 -2.66
CA ASP A 199 39.02 12.62 -1.75
C ASP A 199 39.59 13.96 -1.32
N ARG A 200 39.86 14.12 -0.02
CA ARG A 200 40.32 15.38 0.56
C ARG A 200 41.59 15.20 1.35
N ILE A 201 42.41 16.22 1.30
CA ILE A 201 43.59 16.35 2.15
C ILE A 201 43.63 17.75 2.77
N THR A 202 44.27 17.85 3.95
CA THR A 202 44.46 19.14 4.61
C THR A 202 45.94 19.47 4.59
N ARG A 203 46.33 20.66 4.05
CA ARG A 203 47.69 21.20 4.06
C ARG A 203 47.63 22.62 4.62
N ASP A 204 48.46 22.91 5.59
CA ASP A 204 48.59 24.26 6.23
C ASP A 204 47.22 24.84 6.67
N GLY A 205 46.27 23.98 7.16
CA GLY A 205 44.98 24.40 7.60
C GLY A 205 43.96 24.64 6.47
N THR A 206 44.35 24.44 5.22
CA THR A 206 43.48 24.54 4.04
C THR A 206 43.10 23.15 3.57
N GLU A 207 41.82 22.94 3.31
CA GLU A 207 41.27 21.70 2.75
C GLU A 207 41.33 21.74 1.23
N TYR A 208 41.80 20.65 0.63
CA TYR A 208 41.89 20.46 -0.82
C TYR A 208 41.12 19.21 -1.24
N VAL A 209 40.48 19.28 -2.41
CA VAL A 209 39.90 18.14 -3.12
C VAL A 209 40.94 17.60 -4.10
N LEU A 210 41.08 16.28 -4.15
CA LEU A 210 42.02 15.63 -5.07
C LEU A 210 41.34 15.29 -6.39
N TYR A 211 41.92 15.72 -7.49
CA TYR A 211 41.55 15.35 -8.84
C TYR A 211 42.64 14.45 -9.42
N TYR A 212 42.21 13.33 -10.01
CA TYR A 212 43.07 12.36 -10.65
C TYR A 212 42.89 12.41 -12.16
N PRO A 213 43.92 12.15 -12.96
CA PRO A 213 43.78 12.13 -14.41
C PRO A 213 42.89 10.95 -14.84
N GLU A 214 42.09 11.13 -15.90
CA GLU A 214 41.17 10.12 -16.38
C GLU A 214 41.81 8.79 -16.76
N ASP A 215 43.08 8.82 -17.22
CA ASP A 215 43.86 7.60 -17.52
C ASP A 215 44.21 6.76 -16.29
N TYR A 216 44.04 7.33 -15.09
CA TYR A 216 44.31 6.65 -13.81
C TYR A 216 43.01 6.02 -13.19
N ILE A 217 41.85 6.12 -13.85
CA ILE A 217 40.55 5.74 -13.25
C ILE A 217 40.50 4.26 -12.85
N ASP A 218 41.05 3.37 -13.70
CA ASP A 218 41.02 1.92 -13.43
C ASP A 218 41.96 1.56 -12.27
N ASP A 219 43.15 2.14 -12.22
CA ASP A 219 44.14 1.96 -11.15
C ASP A 219 43.58 2.50 -9.82
N TYR A 220 42.91 3.65 -9.86
CA TYR A 220 42.25 4.26 -8.69
C TYR A 220 41.23 3.33 -8.06
N TYR A 221 40.27 2.80 -8.87
CA TYR A 221 39.27 1.91 -8.36
C TYR A 221 39.81 0.53 -7.96
N THR A 222 40.90 0.07 -8.61
CA THR A 222 41.58 -1.16 -8.21
C THR A 222 42.19 -1.01 -6.82
N ALA A 223 42.93 0.06 -6.58
CA ALA A 223 43.52 0.36 -5.27
C ALA A 223 42.41 0.43 -4.18
N ARG A 224 41.32 1.14 -4.46
CA ARG A 224 40.18 1.23 -3.53
C ARG A 224 39.53 -0.11 -3.23
N SER A 225 39.36 -0.99 -4.22
CA SER A 225 38.76 -2.32 -4.05
C SER A 225 39.65 -3.25 -3.23
N GLU A 226 40.98 -3.06 -3.29
CA GLU A 226 41.99 -3.79 -2.51
C GLU A 226 42.21 -3.21 -1.10
N GLY A 227 41.52 -2.10 -0.77
CA GLY A 227 41.66 -1.40 0.51
C GLY A 227 42.91 -0.54 0.60
N GLU A 228 43.54 -0.26 -0.53
CA GLU A 228 44.71 0.61 -0.63
C GLU A 228 44.32 2.06 -0.85
N THR A 229 45.22 2.98 -0.49
CA THR A 229 45.06 4.41 -0.79
C THR A 229 45.57 4.69 -2.19
N PRO A 230 44.77 5.36 -3.07
CA PRO A 230 45.23 5.77 -4.39
C PRO A 230 46.51 6.65 -4.31
N ASP A 231 47.30 6.58 -5.35
CA ASP A 231 48.56 7.34 -5.38
C ASP A 231 48.35 8.86 -5.49
N GLU A 232 48.39 9.53 -4.34
CA GLU A 232 48.17 10.98 -4.24
C GLU A 232 49.24 11.79 -5.05
N SER A 233 50.38 11.21 -5.42
CA SER A 233 51.36 11.89 -6.24
C SER A 233 50.87 12.14 -7.66
N ARG A 234 49.89 11.40 -8.12
CA ARG A 234 49.21 11.58 -9.40
C ARG A 234 48.07 12.59 -9.35
N ALA A 235 47.64 13.00 -8.15
CA ALA A 235 46.51 13.89 -7.97
C ALA A 235 46.93 15.37 -8.06
N GLN A 236 46.04 16.16 -8.64
CA GLN A 236 46.08 17.63 -8.51
C GLN A 236 45.20 18.03 -7.32
N ALA A 237 45.77 18.73 -6.36
CA ALA A 237 45.05 19.26 -5.22
C ALA A 237 44.48 20.66 -5.56
N VAL A 238 43.15 20.78 -5.52
CA VAL A 238 42.43 22.05 -5.73
C VAL A 238 41.81 22.48 -4.42
N PRO A 239 41.96 23.75 -3.99
CA PRO A 239 41.31 24.22 -2.77
C PRO A 239 39.82 23.89 -2.75
N ALA A 240 39.29 23.37 -1.63
CA ALA A 240 37.88 22.98 -1.54
C ALA A 240 36.94 24.15 -1.83
N SER A 241 37.32 25.37 -1.50
CA SER A 241 36.59 26.60 -1.83
C SER A 241 36.41 26.87 -3.32
N GLU A 242 37.33 26.31 -4.16
CA GLU A 242 37.29 26.42 -5.61
C GLU A 242 36.75 25.16 -6.28
N ALA A 243 36.99 24.00 -5.66
CA ALA A 243 36.63 22.70 -6.18
C ALA A 243 35.14 22.33 -5.93
N VAL A 244 34.56 22.81 -4.84
CA VAL A 244 33.20 22.46 -4.46
C VAL A 244 32.20 23.52 -4.92
N LEU A 245 31.26 23.08 -5.74
CA LEU A 245 30.11 23.87 -6.13
C LEU A 245 28.94 23.53 -5.17
N THR A 246 28.36 24.56 -4.56
CA THR A 246 27.17 24.38 -3.74
C THR A 246 25.98 25.02 -4.42
N ARG A 247 24.92 24.22 -4.62
CA ARG A 247 23.60 24.71 -5.09
C ARG A 247 22.60 24.59 -3.95
N SER A 248 21.66 25.50 -3.92
CA SER A 248 20.59 25.51 -2.92
C SER A 248 19.23 25.37 -3.58
N TYR A 249 18.40 24.50 -3.01
CA TYR A 249 17.06 24.23 -3.48
C TYR A 249 16.08 24.52 -2.35
N THR A 250 15.16 25.46 -2.57
CA THR A 250 14.23 25.90 -1.54
C THR A 250 12.86 25.27 -1.76
N VAL A 251 12.34 24.62 -0.73
CA VAL A 251 11.00 24.07 -0.66
C VAL A 251 10.07 25.09 -0.02
N GLY A 252 9.12 25.62 -0.79
CA GLY A 252 8.14 26.60 -0.33
C GLY A 252 6.89 25.97 0.27
N ALA A 253 6.50 24.78 -0.20
CA ALA A 253 5.33 24.05 0.29
C ALA A 253 5.52 22.54 0.19
N ILE A 254 4.78 21.81 1.05
CA ILE A 254 4.69 20.35 1.02
C ILE A 254 3.26 19.96 0.67
N LEU A 255 3.09 19.05 -0.28
CA LEU A 255 1.79 18.53 -0.71
C LEU A 255 1.22 17.58 0.34
N LYS A 256 -0.10 17.66 0.53
CA LYS A 256 -0.85 16.73 1.41
C LYS A 256 -1.20 15.42 0.72
N LYS A 257 -1.16 15.40 -0.60
CA LYS A 257 -1.50 14.25 -1.45
C LYS A 257 -0.52 14.20 -2.61
N ALA A 258 -0.04 12.99 -2.93
CA ALA A 258 0.79 12.78 -4.10
C ALA A 258 0.07 13.23 -5.37
N PRO A 259 0.76 13.90 -6.31
CA PRO A 259 0.30 14.01 -7.68
C PRO A 259 0.04 12.64 -8.29
N ASP A 260 -0.91 12.55 -9.19
CA ASP A 260 -1.39 11.28 -9.76
C ASP A 260 -0.40 10.59 -10.72
N PHE A 261 0.72 11.20 -11.01
CA PHE A 261 1.81 10.64 -11.81
C PHE A 261 3.04 10.25 -10.95
N LEU A 262 3.07 10.60 -9.67
CA LEU A 262 4.14 10.21 -8.74
C LEU A 262 3.73 8.99 -7.92
N GLY A 263 4.62 8.00 -7.89
CA GLY A 263 4.53 6.88 -6.97
C GLY A 263 5.12 7.23 -5.60
N THR A 264 5.04 6.28 -4.67
CA THR A 264 5.86 6.28 -3.45
C THR A 264 7.23 5.68 -3.74
N GLY A 265 8.27 6.10 -3.05
CA GLY A 265 9.62 5.61 -3.27
C GLY A 265 10.63 6.21 -2.30
N ASP A 266 11.91 6.01 -2.61
CA ASP A 266 13.03 6.45 -1.77
C ASP A 266 13.45 7.91 -2.05
N TYR A 267 12.72 8.62 -2.90
CA TYR A 267 13.07 9.97 -3.35
C TYR A 267 12.20 11.03 -2.69
N LEU A 268 12.83 12.15 -2.34
CA LEU A 268 12.14 13.41 -2.16
C LEU A 268 11.78 13.96 -3.55
N TYR A 269 10.51 14.20 -3.83
CA TYR A 269 10.09 14.77 -5.10
C TYR A 269 9.94 16.28 -4.97
N LEU A 270 10.65 17.03 -5.83
CA LEU A 270 10.58 18.48 -5.93
C LEU A 270 9.95 18.85 -7.26
N LEU A 271 8.86 19.60 -7.21
CA LEU A 271 8.09 20.00 -8.37
C LEU A 271 8.34 21.49 -8.66
N TYR A 272 8.67 21.78 -9.90
CA TYR A 272 8.94 23.12 -10.43
C TYR A 272 8.14 23.36 -11.72
N PRO A 273 7.89 24.61 -12.12
CA PRO A 273 7.40 24.89 -13.47
C PRO A 273 8.49 24.61 -14.52
N TYR A 274 8.11 24.12 -15.68
CA TYR A 274 9.03 23.74 -16.76
C TYR A 274 9.93 24.91 -17.21
N SER A 275 9.38 26.13 -17.24
CA SER A 275 10.13 27.33 -17.57
C SER A 275 11.28 27.65 -16.61
N MET A 276 11.33 27.02 -15.43
CA MET A 276 12.42 27.20 -14.47
C MET A 276 13.55 26.15 -14.61
N TYR A 277 13.47 25.22 -15.57
CA TYR A 277 14.42 24.12 -15.67
C TYR A 277 15.87 24.61 -15.74
N GLU A 278 16.18 25.48 -16.74
CA GLU A 278 17.55 25.99 -16.90
C GLU A 278 17.99 26.88 -15.73
N THR A 279 17.06 27.61 -15.11
CA THR A 279 17.37 28.46 -13.95
C THR A 279 17.77 27.61 -12.75
N VAL A 280 17.09 26.48 -12.52
CA VAL A 280 17.33 25.60 -11.36
C VAL A 280 18.52 24.68 -11.60
N THR A 281 18.60 24.06 -12.78
CA THR A 281 19.63 23.04 -13.08
C THR A 281 20.90 23.62 -13.72
N GLY A 282 20.82 24.78 -14.36
CA GLY A 282 21.89 25.39 -15.13
C GLY A 282 22.14 24.74 -16.50
N GLN A 283 21.24 23.87 -16.96
CA GLN A 283 21.36 23.11 -18.21
C GLN A 283 20.01 23.03 -18.91
N ALA A 284 19.98 22.80 -20.22
CA ALA A 284 18.77 22.45 -20.94
C ALA A 284 18.35 20.99 -20.62
N PRO A 285 17.06 20.64 -20.71
CA PRO A 285 16.60 19.29 -20.53
C PRO A 285 17.28 18.31 -21.50
N ALA A 286 17.76 17.18 -21.00
CA ALA A 286 18.34 16.13 -21.82
C ALA A 286 17.29 15.30 -22.54
N ALA A 287 16.13 15.12 -21.89
CA ALA A 287 14.96 14.45 -22.43
C ALA A 287 13.69 15.02 -21.79
N ASP A 288 12.57 14.87 -22.49
CA ASP A 288 11.24 15.20 -21.98
C ASP A 288 10.43 13.91 -21.79
N ALA A 289 9.64 13.88 -20.74
CA ALA A 289 8.73 12.80 -20.41
C ALA A 289 7.27 13.23 -20.62
N PHE A 290 6.50 12.38 -21.27
CA PHE A 290 5.12 12.62 -21.64
C PHE A 290 4.20 11.65 -20.91
N TRP A 291 3.20 12.17 -20.25
CA TRP A 291 2.26 11.44 -19.40
C TRP A 291 0.85 11.60 -19.94
N PHE A 292 0.11 10.50 -20.06
CA PHE A 292 -1.22 10.53 -20.66
C PHE A 292 -2.25 9.85 -19.79
N ARG A 293 -3.44 10.48 -19.73
CA ARG A 293 -4.67 9.87 -19.22
C ARG A 293 -5.46 9.29 -20.38
N SER A 294 -5.94 8.09 -20.22
CA SER A 294 -6.67 7.36 -21.26
C SER A 294 -7.87 6.65 -20.66
N SER A 295 -8.98 6.66 -21.41
CA SER A 295 -10.18 5.85 -21.14
C SER A 295 -10.04 4.39 -21.60
N ASP A 296 -9.12 4.13 -22.57
CA ASP A 296 -8.77 2.81 -23.07
C ASP A 296 -7.26 2.75 -23.31
N HIS A 297 -6.50 2.42 -22.27
CA HIS A 297 -5.04 2.43 -22.32
C HIS A 297 -4.48 1.48 -23.37
N ALA A 298 -5.14 0.34 -23.62
CA ALA A 298 -4.66 -0.63 -24.62
C ALA A 298 -4.80 -0.08 -26.04
N ALA A 299 -5.94 0.52 -26.37
CA ALA A 299 -6.13 1.19 -27.67
C ALA A 299 -5.18 2.37 -27.83
N SER A 300 -5.02 3.19 -26.80
CA SER A 300 -4.10 4.33 -26.81
C SER A 300 -2.64 3.90 -26.96
N TYR A 301 -2.22 2.82 -26.31
CA TYR A 301 -0.86 2.28 -26.43
C TYR A 301 -0.56 1.83 -27.87
N GLU A 302 -1.49 1.11 -28.50
CA GLU A 302 -1.34 0.66 -29.91
C GLU A 302 -1.33 1.86 -30.87
N SER A 303 -2.28 2.78 -30.74
CA SER A 303 -2.38 3.97 -31.60
C SER A 303 -1.16 4.90 -31.43
N MET A 304 -0.74 5.16 -30.20
CA MET A 304 0.45 5.97 -29.91
C MET A 304 1.73 5.32 -30.43
N GLY A 305 1.86 3.98 -30.31
CA GLY A 305 2.97 3.23 -30.87
C GLY A 305 3.06 3.36 -32.40
N GLN A 306 1.94 3.42 -33.10
CA GLN A 306 1.91 3.67 -34.56
C GLN A 306 2.38 5.10 -34.87
N ILE A 307 1.88 6.10 -34.14
CA ILE A 307 2.31 7.51 -34.31
C ILE A 307 3.82 7.63 -34.08
N LEU A 308 4.37 7.00 -33.05
CA LEU A 308 5.82 7.02 -32.79
C LEU A 308 6.63 6.41 -33.95
N MET A 309 6.19 5.27 -34.50
CA MET A 309 6.84 4.67 -35.65
C MET A 309 6.78 5.57 -36.91
N GLU A 310 5.65 6.26 -37.15
CA GLU A 310 5.52 7.22 -38.23
C GLU A 310 6.45 8.43 -38.08
N LEU A 311 6.71 8.83 -36.84
CA LEU A 311 7.67 9.88 -36.48
C LEU A 311 9.13 9.42 -36.51
N GLY A 312 9.37 8.12 -36.77
CA GLY A 312 10.70 7.52 -36.81
C GLY A 312 11.28 7.14 -35.46
N ASN A 313 10.44 7.15 -34.41
CA ASN A 313 10.83 6.84 -33.04
C ASN A 313 10.57 5.35 -32.69
N SER A 314 11.27 4.87 -31.67
CA SER A 314 11.06 3.52 -31.15
C SER A 314 9.81 3.47 -30.26
N ARG A 315 9.08 2.37 -30.36
CA ARG A 315 7.99 2.05 -29.41
C ARG A 315 8.51 1.51 -28.08
N SER A 316 9.81 1.17 -27.98
CA SER A 316 10.37 0.54 -26.76
C SER A 316 10.29 1.43 -25.52
N ASP A 317 10.26 2.74 -25.72
CA ASP A 317 10.27 3.74 -24.65
C ASP A 317 8.85 4.19 -24.26
N LEU A 318 7.82 3.63 -24.92
CA LEU A 318 6.42 3.79 -24.56
C LEU A 318 6.03 2.73 -23.54
N GLU A 319 5.58 3.14 -22.37
CA GLU A 319 5.17 2.28 -21.26
C GLU A 319 3.66 2.35 -21.03
N ASP A 320 3.02 1.19 -20.90
CA ASP A 320 1.64 1.05 -20.43
C ASP A 320 1.64 0.84 -18.92
N LEU A 321 1.55 1.94 -18.17
CA LEU A 321 1.56 1.93 -16.71
C LEU A 321 0.29 1.26 -16.14
N ALA A 322 -0.84 1.36 -16.87
CA ALA A 322 -2.10 0.77 -16.44
C ALA A 322 -2.06 -0.76 -16.53
N ALA A 323 -1.46 -1.32 -17.59
CA ALA A 323 -1.31 -2.77 -17.74
C ALA A 323 -0.52 -3.41 -16.59
N ASN A 324 0.53 -2.73 -16.11
CA ASN A 324 1.29 -3.16 -14.94
C ASN A 324 0.42 -3.16 -13.68
N GLY A 325 -0.37 -2.10 -13.45
CA GLY A 325 -1.30 -2.00 -12.34
C GLY A 325 -2.43 -3.04 -12.42
N GLU A 326 -2.96 -3.34 -13.62
CA GLU A 326 -3.98 -4.36 -13.83
C GLU A 326 -3.47 -5.77 -13.52
N SER A 327 -2.24 -6.09 -13.90
CA SER A 327 -1.61 -7.37 -13.58
C SER A 327 -1.52 -7.59 -12.07
N GLN A 328 -1.13 -6.59 -11.30
CA GLN A 328 -1.10 -6.65 -9.84
C GLN A 328 -2.51 -6.79 -9.25
N ARG A 329 -3.49 -6.00 -9.72
CA ARG A 329 -4.90 -6.09 -9.29
C ARG A 329 -5.51 -7.44 -9.63
N ALA A 330 -5.16 -8.03 -10.79
CA ALA A 330 -5.60 -9.37 -11.16
C ALA A 330 -5.10 -10.42 -10.16
N MET A 331 -3.84 -10.34 -9.72
CA MET A 331 -3.27 -11.23 -8.71
C MET A 331 -4.04 -11.14 -7.38
N VAL A 332 -4.29 -9.91 -6.90
CA VAL A 332 -5.11 -9.67 -5.70
C VAL A 332 -6.51 -10.22 -5.86
N THR A 333 -7.12 -10.00 -7.03
CA THR A 333 -8.48 -10.48 -7.33
C THR A 333 -8.54 -11.99 -7.30
N VAL A 334 -7.57 -12.70 -7.89
CA VAL A 334 -7.47 -14.16 -7.85
C VAL A 334 -7.39 -14.66 -6.40
N VAL A 335 -6.50 -14.07 -5.60
CA VAL A 335 -6.35 -14.44 -4.18
C VAL A 335 -7.67 -14.19 -3.41
N ASN A 336 -8.32 -13.06 -3.64
CA ASN A 336 -9.61 -12.74 -3.01
C ASN A 336 -10.72 -13.73 -3.41
N VAL A 337 -10.83 -14.08 -4.70
CA VAL A 337 -11.82 -15.06 -5.18
C VAL A 337 -11.62 -16.42 -4.52
N PHE A 338 -10.39 -16.93 -4.48
CA PHE A 338 -10.09 -18.19 -3.79
C PHE A 338 -10.39 -18.11 -2.29
N SER A 339 -10.01 -17.02 -1.64
CA SER A 339 -10.23 -16.83 -0.20
C SER A 339 -11.71 -16.75 0.14
N TYR A 340 -12.50 -15.98 -0.61
CA TYR A 340 -13.95 -15.92 -0.42
C TYR A 340 -14.62 -17.26 -0.77
N GLY A 341 -14.16 -17.96 -1.80
CA GLY A 341 -14.61 -19.32 -2.12
C GLY A 341 -14.39 -20.28 -0.95
N PHE A 342 -13.22 -20.22 -0.32
CA PHE A 342 -12.90 -21.02 0.88
C PHE A 342 -13.78 -20.65 2.09
N ILE A 343 -14.00 -19.34 2.31
CA ILE A 343 -14.90 -18.84 3.36
C ILE A 343 -16.31 -19.37 3.17
N ILE A 344 -16.85 -19.33 1.95
CA ILE A 344 -18.18 -19.86 1.61
C ILE A 344 -18.23 -21.36 1.86
N LEU A 345 -17.21 -22.11 1.40
CA LEU A 345 -17.16 -23.57 1.60
C LEU A 345 -17.16 -23.94 3.10
N ILE A 346 -16.31 -23.31 3.90
CA ILE A 346 -16.24 -23.51 5.34
C ILE A 346 -17.58 -23.15 6.00
N SER A 347 -18.22 -22.08 5.57
CA SER A 347 -19.53 -21.64 6.07
C SER A 347 -20.61 -22.67 5.77
N LEU A 348 -20.64 -23.25 4.57
CA LEU A 348 -21.58 -24.30 4.18
C LEU A 348 -21.37 -25.59 4.98
N ILE A 349 -20.11 -26.02 5.15
CA ILE A 349 -19.77 -27.20 5.98
C ILE A 349 -20.25 -26.96 7.42
N SER A 350 -19.99 -25.78 7.94
CA SER A 350 -20.38 -25.40 9.29
C SER A 350 -21.90 -25.35 9.46
N MET A 351 -22.61 -24.77 8.49
CA MET A 351 -24.07 -24.76 8.48
C MET A 351 -24.64 -26.19 8.48
N THR A 352 -24.08 -27.05 7.64
CA THR A 352 -24.51 -28.47 7.56
C THR A 352 -24.24 -29.21 8.87
N ASN A 353 -23.12 -28.98 9.50
CA ASN A 353 -22.77 -29.59 10.79
C ASN A 353 -23.69 -29.11 11.91
N VAL A 354 -23.98 -27.81 11.97
CA VAL A 354 -24.93 -27.23 12.91
C VAL A 354 -26.33 -27.78 12.68
N PHE A 355 -26.79 -27.80 11.42
CA PHE A 355 -28.09 -28.38 11.03
C PHE A 355 -28.20 -29.83 11.49
N ASN A 356 -27.22 -30.65 11.20
CA ASN A 356 -27.19 -32.07 11.56
C ASN A 356 -27.24 -32.28 13.09
N THR A 357 -26.43 -31.50 13.82
CA THR A 357 -26.36 -31.61 15.29
C THR A 357 -27.63 -31.14 15.96
N ILE A 358 -28.24 -30.04 15.52
CA ILE A 358 -29.50 -29.55 16.07
C ILE A 358 -30.66 -30.52 15.73
N SER A 359 -30.76 -30.96 14.47
CA SER A 359 -31.77 -31.89 14.03
C SER A 359 -31.73 -33.21 14.82
N THR A 360 -30.55 -33.78 14.99
CA THR A 360 -30.33 -34.98 15.78
C THR A 360 -30.67 -34.77 17.27
N SER A 361 -30.24 -33.63 17.83
CA SER A 361 -30.55 -33.29 19.23
C SER A 361 -32.07 -33.18 19.47
N ILE A 362 -32.81 -32.61 18.52
CA ILE A 362 -34.26 -32.49 18.60
C ILE A 362 -34.91 -33.84 18.41
N ALA A 363 -34.46 -34.66 17.46
CA ALA A 363 -35.01 -36.02 17.24
C ALA A 363 -34.88 -36.88 18.49
N LEU A 364 -33.74 -36.83 19.16
CA LEU A 364 -33.51 -37.61 20.41
C LEU A 364 -34.31 -37.12 21.62
N ARG A 365 -34.84 -35.89 21.58
CA ARG A 365 -35.69 -35.30 22.65
C ARG A 365 -37.18 -35.32 22.31
N ARG A 366 -37.55 -35.97 21.24
CA ARG A 366 -38.92 -36.05 20.74
C ARG A 366 -39.93 -36.46 21.80
N ARG A 367 -39.59 -37.48 22.61
CA ARG A 367 -40.37 -37.99 23.73
C ARG A 367 -40.48 -36.94 24.85
N GLU A 368 -39.43 -36.29 25.24
CA GLU A 368 -39.46 -35.20 26.23
C GLU A 368 -40.39 -34.06 25.78
N PHE A 369 -40.38 -33.72 24.49
CA PHE A 369 -41.28 -32.72 23.94
C PHE A 369 -42.73 -33.17 23.87
N ALA A 370 -43.00 -34.44 23.54
CA ALA A 370 -44.31 -35.01 23.57
C ALA A 370 -44.91 -35.02 25.00
N MET A 371 -44.11 -35.40 26.02
CA MET A 371 -44.51 -35.33 27.43
C MET A 371 -44.81 -33.90 27.88
N LEU A 372 -43.99 -32.92 27.52
CA LEU A 372 -44.20 -31.51 27.86
C LEU A 372 -45.48 -30.96 27.21
N ARG A 373 -45.81 -31.40 26.01
CA ARG A 373 -47.09 -31.04 25.33
C ARG A 373 -48.29 -31.70 25.98
N SER A 374 -48.18 -32.94 26.45
CA SER A 374 -49.26 -33.62 27.14
C SER A 374 -49.61 -33.03 28.53
N VAL A 375 -48.63 -32.38 29.18
CA VAL A 375 -48.78 -31.68 30.47
C VAL A 375 -49.24 -30.21 30.25
N GLY A 376 -49.56 -29.80 29.00
CA GLY A 376 -50.18 -28.51 28.70
C GLY A 376 -49.24 -27.41 28.20
N LEU A 377 -48.02 -27.74 27.75
CA LEU A 377 -47.16 -26.77 27.11
C LEU A 377 -47.76 -26.31 25.77
N THR A 378 -48.09 -25.02 25.68
CA THR A 378 -48.62 -24.42 24.45
C THR A 378 -47.58 -24.37 23.32
N GLN A 379 -48.05 -24.36 22.06
CA GLN A 379 -47.12 -24.22 20.90
C GLN A 379 -46.29 -22.97 20.96
N ARG A 380 -46.83 -21.85 21.44
CA ARG A 380 -46.07 -20.60 21.64
C ARG A 380 -45.00 -20.73 22.74
N GLY A 381 -45.31 -21.44 23.83
CA GLY A 381 -44.39 -21.73 24.91
C GLY A 381 -43.22 -22.61 24.43
N PHE A 382 -43.52 -23.60 23.58
CA PHE A 382 -42.52 -24.46 22.97
C PHE A 382 -41.58 -23.67 22.04
N ALA A 383 -42.10 -22.85 21.13
CA ALA A 383 -41.31 -22.03 20.23
C ALA A 383 -40.38 -21.09 21.02
N ARG A 384 -40.88 -20.35 22.01
CA ARG A 384 -40.04 -19.49 22.86
C ARG A 384 -38.96 -20.26 23.61
N MET A 385 -39.21 -21.46 24.06
CA MET A 385 -38.22 -22.30 24.73
C MET A 385 -37.08 -22.64 23.75
N MET A 386 -37.40 -22.96 22.50
CA MET A 386 -36.44 -23.26 21.45
C MET A 386 -35.64 -22.02 21.02
N ASP A 387 -36.30 -20.86 20.91
CA ASP A 387 -35.63 -19.58 20.61
C ASP A 387 -34.56 -19.23 21.68
N TYR A 388 -34.88 -19.43 22.96
CA TYR A 388 -33.92 -19.23 24.04
C TYR A 388 -32.74 -20.23 23.99
N GLU A 389 -33.02 -21.50 23.60
CA GLU A 389 -31.92 -22.47 23.39
C GLU A 389 -31.00 -21.99 22.24
N CYS A 390 -31.55 -21.46 21.14
CA CYS A 390 -30.79 -20.91 20.03
C CYS A 390 -29.90 -19.75 20.46
N ILE A 391 -30.44 -18.81 21.21
CA ILE A 391 -29.67 -17.65 21.73
C ILE A 391 -28.53 -18.15 22.61
N ILE A 392 -28.75 -19.14 23.46
CA ILE A 392 -27.69 -19.68 24.33
C ILE A 392 -26.59 -20.36 23.50
N TYR A 393 -26.91 -21.08 22.40
CA TYR A 393 -25.92 -21.69 21.54
C TYR A 393 -25.08 -20.62 20.82
N GLY A 394 -25.77 -19.66 20.18
CA GLY A 394 -25.08 -18.55 19.47
C GLY A 394 -24.21 -17.73 20.41
N ALA A 395 -24.76 -17.30 21.55
CA ALA A 395 -24.04 -16.51 22.53
C ALA A 395 -22.79 -17.21 23.08
N ARG A 396 -22.85 -18.52 23.36
CA ARG A 396 -21.70 -19.28 23.84
C ARG A 396 -20.66 -19.52 22.77
N ALA A 397 -21.07 -19.76 21.53
CA ALA A 397 -20.15 -19.89 20.41
C ALA A 397 -19.39 -18.57 20.17
N LEU A 398 -20.10 -17.44 20.23
CA LEU A 398 -19.52 -16.12 20.11
C LEU A 398 -18.61 -15.74 21.29
N LEU A 399 -19.00 -16.11 22.53
CA LEU A 399 -18.23 -15.82 23.74
C LEU A 399 -16.80 -16.40 23.66
N TRP A 400 -16.63 -17.55 23.03
CA TRP A 400 -15.33 -18.17 22.85
C TRP A 400 -14.75 -17.92 21.44
N GLY A 401 -15.58 -17.81 20.42
CA GLY A 401 -15.18 -17.62 19.03
C GLY A 401 -14.56 -16.26 18.76
N LEU A 402 -15.13 -15.19 19.33
CA LEU A 402 -14.58 -13.84 19.14
C LEU A 402 -13.19 -13.67 19.77
N PRO A 403 -12.95 -14.05 21.05
CA PRO A 403 -11.58 -13.98 21.58
C PRO A 403 -10.58 -14.84 20.82
N ALA A 404 -10.97 -16.05 20.41
CA ALA A 404 -10.12 -16.92 19.64
C ALA A 404 -9.79 -16.34 18.26
N SER A 405 -10.78 -15.74 17.58
CA SER A 405 -10.53 -15.08 16.28
C SER A 405 -9.59 -13.89 16.41
N VAL A 406 -9.69 -13.10 17.48
CA VAL A 406 -8.75 -12.01 17.76
C VAL A 406 -7.34 -12.53 17.96
N LEU A 407 -7.15 -13.64 18.69
CA LEU A 407 -5.85 -14.26 18.86
C LEU A 407 -5.24 -14.75 17.55
N VAL A 408 -6.04 -15.40 16.69
CA VAL A 408 -5.59 -15.86 15.37
C VAL A 408 -5.29 -14.67 14.46
N THR A 409 -6.14 -13.63 14.44
CA THR A 409 -5.91 -12.38 13.69
C THR A 409 -4.62 -11.70 14.17
N TYR A 410 -4.35 -11.69 15.47
CA TYR A 410 -3.09 -11.18 16.00
C TYR A 410 -1.87 -12.01 15.53
N GLY A 411 -2.02 -13.33 15.44
CA GLY A 411 -0.99 -14.22 14.88
C GLY A 411 -0.72 -13.92 13.39
N ILE A 412 -1.78 -13.72 12.58
CA ILE A 412 -1.70 -13.32 11.17
C ILE A 412 -1.00 -11.96 11.06
N TYR A 413 -1.48 -10.97 11.85
CA TYR A 413 -0.84 -9.65 11.93
C TYR A 413 0.67 -9.77 12.22
N ARG A 414 1.07 -10.52 13.24
CA ARG A 414 2.48 -10.70 13.57
C ARG A 414 3.29 -11.33 12.44
N SER A 415 2.69 -12.21 11.66
CA SER A 415 3.35 -12.83 10.50
C SER A 415 3.54 -11.81 9.37
N VAL A 416 2.51 -11.05 9.02
CA VAL A 416 2.55 -10.01 7.98
C VAL A 416 3.42 -8.84 8.41
N ALA A 417 3.31 -8.40 9.66
CA ALA A 417 4.09 -7.31 10.23
C ALA A 417 5.60 -7.60 10.37
N GLN A 418 6.07 -8.78 9.95
CA GLN A 418 7.50 -9.06 9.82
C GLN A 418 8.10 -8.46 8.54
N SER A 419 7.27 -8.23 7.51
CA SER A 419 7.72 -7.78 6.20
C SER A 419 7.18 -6.39 5.82
N ILE A 420 6.12 -5.93 6.48
CA ILE A 420 5.42 -4.69 6.13
C ILE A 420 5.08 -3.91 7.40
N ALA A 421 5.08 -2.57 7.34
CA ALA A 421 4.66 -1.71 8.44
C ALA A 421 3.13 -1.71 8.59
N ALA A 422 2.56 -2.86 8.96
CA ALA A 422 1.13 -2.99 9.19
C ALA A 422 0.77 -2.58 10.63
N ARG A 423 -0.35 -1.89 10.79
CA ARG A 423 -0.96 -1.64 12.12
C ARG A 423 -1.93 -2.77 12.43
N PHE A 424 -1.98 -3.19 13.70
CA PHE A 424 -2.99 -4.15 14.11
C PHE A 424 -4.38 -3.53 14.04
N TYR A 425 -5.28 -4.14 13.26
CA TYR A 425 -6.69 -3.79 13.22
C TYR A 425 -7.57 -5.04 13.13
N ILE A 426 -8.82 -4.90 13.56
CA ILE A 426 -9.83 -5.95 13.48
C ILE A 426 -10.84 -5.53 12.42
N PRO A 427 -11.14 -6.38 11.41
CA PRO A 427 -12.12 -6.05 10.38
C PRO A 427 -13.55 -6.14 10.97
N TRP A 428 -14.02 -5.06 11.58
CA TRP A 428 -15.31 -5.00 12.29
C TRP A 428 -16.51 -5.38 11.41
N TYR A 429 -16.43 -5.09 10.12
CA TYR A 429 -17.44 -5.51 9.16
C TYR A 429 -17.58 -7.04 9.12
N SER A 430 -16.47 -7.76 9.06
CA SER A 430 -16.43 -9.23 9.06
C SER A 430 -16.91 -9.80 10.39
N VAL A 431 -16.59 -9.15 11.51
CA VAL A 431 -17.10 -9.53 12.84
C VAL A 431 -18.62 -9.38 12.87
N ALA A 432 -19.17 -8.28 12.36
CA ALA A 432 -20.63 -8.07 12.31
C ALA A 432 -21.33 -9.12 11.45
N ILE A 433 -20.76 -9.47 10.28
CA ILE A 433 -21.29 -10.55 9.42
C ILE A 433 -21.23 -11.90 10.13
N ALA A 434 -20.10 -12.22 10.80
CA ALA A 434 -19.95 -13.47 11.53
C ALA A 434 -21.00 -13.61 12.65
N VAL A 435 -21.19 -12.56 13.43
CA VAL A 435 -22.20 -12.53 14.51
C VAL A 435 -23.61 -12.71 13.93
N GLY A 436 -23.96 -11.97 12.87
CA GLY A 436 -25.24 -12.07 12.20
C GLY A 436 -25.49 -13.47 11.62
N SER A 437 -24.50 -14.04 10.93
CA SER A 437 -24.61 -15.36 10.29
C SER A 437 -24.83 -16.49 11.30
N VAL A 438 -24.20 -16.45 12.48
CA VAL A 438 -24.41 -17.43 13.55
C VAL A 438 -25.87 -17.46 13.95
N PHE A 439 -26.51 -16.32 14.21
CA PHE A 439 -27.90 -16.26 14.60
C PHE A 439 -28.81 -16.68 13.46
N VAL A 440 -28.57 -16.25 12.23
CA VAL A 440 -29.34 -16.65 11.04
C VAL A 440 -29.32 -18.17 10.87
N VAL A 441 -28.17 -18.81 10.92
CA VAL A 441 -28.00 -20.27 10.76
C VAL A 441 -28.71 -21.02 11.89
N VAL A 442 -28.54 -20.60 13.14
CA VAL A 442 -29.11 -21.25 14.28
C VAL A 442 -30.65 -21.13 14.27
N PHE A 443 -31.16 -19.92 13.99
CA PHE A 443 -32.65 -19.72 13.92
C PHE A 443 -33.27 -20.45 12.72
N ALA A 444 -32.63 -20.40 11.52
CA ALA A 444 -33.14 -21.13 10.35
C ALA A 444 -33.21 -22.64 10.60
N THR A 445 -32.13 -23.21 11.18
CA THR A 445 -32.10 -24.64 11.53
C THR A 445 -33.18 -25.01 12.53
N MET A 446 -33.39 -24.15 13.53
CA MET A 446 -34.37 -24.39 14.57
C MET A 446 -35.81 -24.28 14.04
N LEU A 447 -36.09 -23.29 13.17
CA LEU A 447 -37.37 -23.17 12.49
C LEU A 447 -37.69 -24.40 11.66
N TYR A 448 -36.72 -24.90 10.90
CA TYR A 448 -36.89 -26.14 10.12
C TYR A 448 -37.18 -27.32 11.01
N ALA A 449 -36.40 -27.55 12.06
CA ALA A 449 -36.58 -28.69 12.96
C ALA A 449 -37.89 -28.60 13.75
N THR A 450 -38.30 -27.40 14.17
CA THR A 450 -39.57 -27.17 14.87
C THR A 450 -40.75 -27.42 13.94
N ARG A 451 -40.69 -27.02 12.66
CA ARG A 451 -41.73 -27.31 11.66
C ARG A 451 -41.87 -28.81 11.44
N LYS A 452 -40.79 -29.56 11.39
CA LYS A 452 -40.77 -31.02 11.22
C LYS A 452 -41.45 -31.73 12.41
N ILE A 453 -41.17 -31.30 13.65
CA ILE A 453 -41.83 -31.87 14.85
C ILE A 453 -43.33 -31.50 14.92
N ARG A 454 -43.68 -30.32 14.41
CA ARG A 454 -45.05 -29.85 14.41
C ARG A 454 -45.96 -30.67 13.47
N SER A 455 -45.42 -31.21 12.39
CA SER A 455 -46.16 -32.03 11.42
C SER A 455 -46.40 -33.48 11.91
N GLU A 456 -45.76 -33.91 13.01
CA GLU A 456 -45.90 -35.27 13.53
C GLU A 456 -46.92 -35.35 14.66
N ASN A 457 -47.76 -36.41 14.61
CA ASN A 457 -48.81 -36.68 15.61
C ASN A 457 -48.19 -37.10 16.96
N PRO A 458 -48.47 -36.41 18.08
CA PRO A 458 -47.92 -36.74 19.39
C PRO A 458 -48.18 -38.18 19.84
N ILE A 459 -49.31 -38.78 19.40
CA ILE A 459 -49.76 -40.15 19.77
C ILE A 459 -48.84 -41.19 19.08
N GLU A 460 -48.45 -40.98 17.81
CA GLU A 460 -47.54 -41.89 17.09
C GLU A 460 -46.13 -41.86 17.66
N ALA A 461 -45.67 -40.69 18.09
CA ALA A 461 -44.33 -40.51 18.69
C ALA A 461 -44.19 -41.24 20.04
N LEU A 462 -45.31 -41.49 20.75
CA LEU A 462 -45.36 -42.28 21.99
C LEU A 462 -45.53 -43.79 21.75
N LYS A 463 -46.10 -44.20 20.60
CA LYS A 463 -46.35 -45.60 20.23
C LYS A 463 -45.14 -46.32 19.59
N GLN A 464 -44.28 -45.64 18.91
CA GLN A 464 -43.17 -46.22 18.12
C GLN A 464 -42.06 -46.93 18.93
N GLU A 465 -42.14 -47.01 20.25
CA GLU A 465 -41.15 -47.64 21.10
C GLU A 465 -41.61 -48.97 21.75
N ASN A 466 -42.76 -49.52 21.33
CA ASN A 466 -43.28 -50.81 21.80
C ASN A 466 -43.27 -51.92 20.73
N LEU A 467 -42.38 -51.78 19.70
CA LEU A 467 -42.06 -52.81 18.72
C LEU A 467 -40.57 -53.12 18.74
#